data_3fc1461359723ce8bd3b5ef765124130
#
_entry.id   3fc1461359723ce8bd3b5ef765124130
#
_cell.length_a   1.000
_cell.length_b   1.000
_cell.length_c   1.000
_cell.angle_alpha   90.00
_cell.angle_beta   90.00
_cell.angle_gamma   90.00
#
_symmetry.space_group_name_H-M   'P 1'
#
loop_
_entity.id
_entity.type
_entity.pdbx_description
1 polymer ?
#
loop_
_entity_poly.entity_id
_entity_poly.type
_entity_poly.pdbx_seq_one_letter_code
_entity_poly.pdbx_strand_id
1 'polypeptide(L)'
;MSDDKIVITGKMILTALVLLAVVMGSLYFLFAVDLTPVEEETHEEDGEETPTGYMIAGEEVIENEATDFIDCLEEGGLTVYGAETCPACGQLAESLGGYEIVDPIWVECLEEPERCNNEKVTGYVPEIHFNGELYEGDRSPSSLAHEAGCELP
;
A
#
# COMPACT_ATOMS: atom_id res chain seq x y z
N MET A 1 -53.35 -15.34 -31.02
CA MET A 1 -51.95 -15.05 -31.23
C MET A 1 -51.90 -13.61 -31.71
N SER A 2 -51.57 -12.68 -30.81
CA SER A 2 -51.54 -11.24 -31.11
C SER A 2 -50.14 -10.88 -31.55
N ASP A 3 -50.01 -10.50 -32.83
CA ASP A 3 -48.78 -9.93 -33.38
C ASP A 3 -48.64 -8.47 -32.85
N ASP A 4 -47.93 -8.32 -31.73
CA ASP A 4 -47.50 -7.00 -31.27
C ASP A 4 -46.39 -6.48 -32.19
N LYS A 5 -46.80 -5.73 -33.24
CA LYS A 5 -45.86 -4.98 -34.06
C LYS A 5 -45.25 -3.87 -33.21
N ILE A 6 -44.02 -4.07 -32.79
CA ILE A 6 -43.23 -3.02 -32.14
C ILE A 6 -42.96 -1.90 -33.13
N VAL A 7 -43.68 -0.81 -33.00
CA VAL A 7 -43.44 0.40 -33.82
C VAL A 7 -42.22 1.12 -33.25
N ILE A 8 -41.06 0.80 -33.80
CA ILE A 8 -39.82 1.48 -33.43
C ILE A 8 -39.82 2.90 -33.97
N THR A 9 -40.09 3.87 -33.13
CA THR A 9 -40.07 5.29 -33.48
C THR A 9 -38.62 5.76 -33.64
N GLY A 10 -38.35 6.61 -34.60
CA GLY A 10 -36.99 7.13 -34.88
C GLY A 10 -36.25 7.70 -33.66
N LYS A 11 -36.99 8.19 -32.65
CA LYS A 11 -36.44 8.62 -31.34
C LYS A 11 -35.84 7.47 -30.56
N MET A 12 -36.43 6.28 -30.59
CA MET A 12 -35.91 5.09 -29.87
C MET A 12 -34.63 4.56 -30.50
N ILE A 13 -34.52 4.68 -31.85
CA ILE A 13 -33.28 4.30 -32.56
C ILE A 13 -32.16 5.26 -32.19
N LEU A 14 -32.45 6.57 -32.15
CA LEU A 14 -31.48 7.60 -31.84
C LEU A 14 -30.94 7.43 -30.37
N THR A 15 -31.84 7.19 -29.41
CA THR A 15 -31.43 6.95 -28.01
C THR A 15 -30.61 5.69 -27.86
N ALA A 16 -30.96 4.62 -28.57
CA ALA A 16 -30.18 3.36 -28.55
C ALA A 16 -28.77 3.54 -29.11
N LEU A 17 -28.62 4.30 -30.20
CA LEU A 17 -27.32 4.60 -30.80
C LEU A 17 -26.44 5.48 -29.89
N VAL A 18 -27.02 6.45 -29.19
CA VAL A 18 -26.27 7.28 -28.22
C VAL A 18 -25.80 6.45 -27.06
N LEU A 19 -26.65 5.59 -26.49
CA LEU A 19 -26.26 4.71 -25.41
C LEU A 19 -25.15 3.75 -25.83
N LEU A 20 -25.22 3.19 -27.03
CA LEU A 20 -24.20 2.29 -27.56
C LEU A 20 -22.86 3.02 -27.77
N ALA A 21 -22.87 4.25 -28.23
CA ALA A 21 -21.67 5.08 -28.38
C ALA A 21 -21.02 5.41 -27.04
N VAL A 22 -21.83 5.69 -25.99
CA VAL A 22 -21.32 5.95 -24.64
C VAL A 22 -20.69 4.68 -24.04
N VAL A 23 -21.33 3.52 -24.19
CA VAL A 23 -20.80 2.24 -23.69
C VAL A 23 -19.49 1.88 -24.40
N MET A 24 -19.44 2.01 -25.73
CA MET A 24 -18.22 1.73 -26.51
C MET A 24 -17.10 2.71 -26.19
N GLY A 25 -17.40 3.99 -26.01
CA GLY A 25 -16.43 5.00 -25.58
C GLY A 25 -15.87 4.75 -24.19
N SER A 26 -16.74 4.32 -23.26
CA SER A 26 -16.35 3.95 -21.89
C SER A 26 -15.43 2.72 -21.88
N LEU A 27 -15.78 1.70 -22.70
CA LEU A 27 -14.98 0.49 -22.85
C LEU A 27 -13.60 0.79 -23.47
N TYR A 28 -13.58 1.66 -24.51
CA TYR A 28 -12.34 2.08 -25.15
C TYR A 28 -11.42 2.82 -24.17
N PHE A 29 -12.00 3.67 -23.31
CA PHE A 29 -11.22 4.39 -22.30
C PHE A 29 -10.60 3.43 -21.26
N LEU A 30 -11.33 2.41 -20.83
CA LEU A 30 -10.82 1.40 -19.90
C LEU A 30 -9.69 0.55 -20.50
N PHE A 31 -9.74 0.26 -21.81
CA PHE A 31 -8.69 -0.50 -22.48
C PHE A 31 -7.51 0.37 -22.96
N ALA A 32 -7.72 1.67 -23.22
CA ALA A 32 -6.66 2.56 -23.72
C ALA A 32 -5.72 3.05 -22.62
N VAL A 33 -6.15 3.01 -21.34
CA VAL A 33 -5.30 3.45 -20.21
C VAL A 33 -4.22 2.41 -19.87
N ASP A 34 -4.38 1.15 -20.31
CA ASP A 34 -3.45 0.05 -19.99
C ASP A 34 -2.31 -0.12 -21.02
N LEU A 35 -2.20 0.77 -22.00
CA LEU A 35 -1.21 0.70 -23.09
C LEU A 35 -0.24 1.89 -23.10
N THR A 36 0.14 2.43 -21.96
CA THR A 36 1.35 3.25 -21.92
C THR A 36 2.54 2.30 -21.75
N PRO A 37 3.40 2.14 -22.75
CA PRO A 37 4.64 1.42 -22.56
C PRO A 37 5.49 2.22 -21.59
N VAL A 38 5.86 1.58 -20.49
CA VAL A 38 6.99 2.02 -19.66
C VAL A 38 8.20 2.00 -20.57
N GLU A 39 8.74 3.17 -20.89
CA GLU A 39 10.02 3.27 -21.58
C GLU A 39 11.08 2.76 -20.60
N GLU A 40 11.50 1.54 -20.84
CA GLU A 40 12.67 0.93 -20.26
C GLU A 40 13.89 1.65 -20.84
N GLU A 41 14.45 2.59 -20.07
CA GLU A 41 15.76 3.15 -20.38
C GLU A 41 16.81 2.04 -20.21
N THR A 42 17.13 1.40 -21.32
CA THR A 42 18.29 0.53 -21.42
C THR A 42 19.56 1.39 -21.35
N HIS A 43 20.18 1.44 -20.19
CA HIS A 43 21.58 1.79 -20.07
C HIS A 43 22.40 0.65 -20.69
N GLU A 44 22.98 0.91 -21.86
CA GLU A 44 24.06 0.08 -22.43
C GLU A 44 25.30 0.28 -21.55
N GLU A 45 25.63 -0.73 -20.75
CA GLU A 45 26.94 -0.84 -20.12
C GLU A 45 27.90 -1.48 -21.10
N ASP A 46 28.86 -0.69 -21.54
CA ASP A 46 30.15 -1.19 -22.07
C ASP A 46 30.97 -1.79 -20.93
N GLY A 47 31.41 -3.04 -21.14
CA GLY A 47 32.06 -3.84 -20.12
C GLY A 47 33.42 -3.33 -19.71
N GLU A 48 33.88 -3.74 -18.56
CA GLU A 48 35.21 -4.34 -18.33
C GLU A 48 35.40 -4.73 -16.86
N GLU A 49 35.73 -6.01 -16.69
CA GLU A 49 36.59 -6.60 -15.65
C GLU A 49 36.10 -6.58 -14.17
N THR A 50 35.71 -7.78 -13.73
CA THR A 50 35.72 -8.22 -12.36
C THR A 50 37.07 -8.01 -11.65
N PRO A 51 37.05 -7.47 -10.44
CA PRO A 51 37.84 -8.05 -9.37
C PRO A 51 36.95 -8.56 -8.22
N THR A 52 37.13 -9.81 -7.98
CA THR A 52 36.87 -10.60 -6.79
C THR A 52 36.79 -9.77 -5.52
N GLY A 53 35.66 -9.91 -4.80
CA GLY A 53 35.61 -9.68 -3.36
C GLY A 53 35.23 -8.27 -2.94
N TYR A 54 34.00 -7.84 -3.25
CA TYR A 54 33.37 -6.77 -2.50
C TYR A 54 32.26 -7.40 -1.64
N MET A 55 32.57 -7.62 -0.38
CA MET A 55 31.57 -7.88 0.64
C MET A 55 30.65 -6.65 0.69
N ILE A 56 29.36 -6.87 0.51
CA ILE A 56 28.33 -5.85 0.47
C ILE A 56 28.20 -5.27 1.88
N ALA A 57 28.94 -4.20 2.16
CA ALA A 57 28.81 -3.43 3.39
C ALA A 57 27.57 -2.49 3.36
N GLY A 58 26.72 -2.59 2.34
CA GLY A 58 25.56 -1.72 2.18
C GLY A 58 24.29 -2.27 2.81
N GLU A 59 24.15 -3.58 2.92
CA GLU A 59 22.94 -4.23 3.45
C GLU A 59 22.88 -4.14 4.97
N GLU A 60 23.99 -4.33 5.63
CA GLU A 60 24.12 -4.26 7.09
C GLU A 60 23.95 -2.84 7.66
N VAL A 61 24.27 -1.81 6.88
CA VAL A 61 24.10 -0.39 7.28
C VAL A 61 22.63 0.04 7.19
N ILE A 62 21.91 -0.41 6.17
CA ILE A 62 20.49 -0.08 5.98
C ILE A 62 19.61 -0.75 7.05
N GLU A 63 19.92 -1.99 7.43
CA GLU A 63 19.22 -2.70 8.50
C GLU A 63 19.42 -2.01 9.86
N ASN A 64 20.61 -1.52 10.17
CA ASN A 64 20.87 -0.80 11.41
C ASN A 64 20.09 0.51 11.49
N GLU A 65 20.06 1.32 10.42
CA GLU A 65 19.32 2.58 10.41
C GLU A 65 17.80 2.37 10.54
N ALA A 66 17.26 1.34 9.89
CA ALA A 66 15.84 0.99 10.00
C ALA A 66 15.51 0.48 11.41
N THR A 67 16.37 -0.34 12.00
CA THR A 67 16.20 -0.84 13.37
C THR A 67 16.26 0.29 14.39
N ASP A 68 17.25 1.17 14.31
CA ASP A 68 17.36 2.34 15.18
C ASP A 68 16.13 3.26 15.10
N PHE A 69 15.54 3.37 13.90
CA PHE A 69 14.33 4.13 13.69
C PHE A 69 13.12 3.47 14.36
N ILE A 70 12.95 2.15 14.23
CA ILE A 70 11.86 1.41 14.88
C ILE A 70 12.00 1.42 16.40
N ASP A 71 13.21 1.28 16.93
CA ASP A 71 13.48 1.40 18.36
C ASP A 71 13.05 2.78 18.90
N CYS A 72 13.34 3.85 18.15
CA CYS A 72 12.89 5.19 18.51
C CYS A 72 11.35 5.30 18.49
N LEU A 73 10.67 4.72 17.49
CA LEU A 73 9.20 4.71 17.42
C LEU A 73 8.59 3.93 18.59
N GLU A 74 9.20 2.80 19.00
CA GLU A 74 8.81 2.02 20.19
C GLU A 74 8.96 2.87 21.47
N GLU A 75 10.10 3.52 21.66
CA GLU A 75 10.34 4.41 22.79
C GLU A 75 9.36 5.60 22.80
N GLY A 76 8.94 6.08 21.62
CA GLY A 76 7.88 7.08 21.45
C GLY A 76 6.48 6.57 21.76
N GLY A 77 6.33 5.28 22.06
CA GLY A 77 5.08 4.63 22.45
C GLY A 77 4.21 4.21 21.28
N LEU A 78 4.78 4.08 20.08
CA LEU A 78 4.07 3.61 18.90
C LEU A 78 3.77 2.11 19.00
N THR A 79 2.53 1.73 18.70
CA THR A 79 2.12 0.33 18.53
C THR A 79 1.23 0.24 17.30
N VAL A 80 1.49 -0.71 16.44
CA VAL A 80 0.71 -1.02 15.24
C VAL A 80 -0.06 -2.32 15.45
N TYR A 81 -1.36 -2.25 15.33
CA TYR A 81 -2.25 -3.42 15.33
C TYR A 81 -2.58 -3.78 13.88
N GLY A 82 -2.19 -4.97 13.46
CA GLY A 82 -2.27 -5.38 12.07
C GLY A 82 -2.65 -6.83 11.88
N ALA A 83 -2.60 -7.23 10.61
CA ALA A 83 -2.70 -8.62 10.19
C ALA A 83 -1.85 -8.81 8.92
N GLU A 84 -0.98 -9.80 8.89
CA GLU A 84 -0.13 -10.09 7.71
C GLU A 84 -0.95 -10.34 6.44
N THR A 85 -2.17 -10.85 6.59
CA THR A 85 -3.09 -11.08 5.45
C THR A 85 -3.75 -9.81 4.91
N CYS A 86 -3.56 -8.67 5.58
CA CYS A 86 -4.13 -7.38 5.18
C CYS A 86 -3.16 -6.63 4.24
N PRO A 87 -3.55 -6.33 2.99
CA PRO A 87 -2.63 -5.66 2.05
C PRO A 87 -2.16 -4.27 2.51
N ALA A 88 -3.01 -3.52 3.21
CA ALA A 88 -2.65 -2.20 3.73
C ALA A 88 -1.65 -2.30 4.90
N CYS A 89 -1.73 -3.38 5.67
CA CYS A 89 -0.77 -3.70 6.72
C CYS A 89 0.61 -4.02 6.15
N GLY A 90 0.65 -4.84 5.07
CA GLY A 90 1.89 -5.14 4.36
C GLY A 90 2.56 -3.89 3.81
N GLN A 91 1.80 -2.98 3.19
CA GLN A 91 2.33 -1.71 2.70
C GLN A 91 2.92 -0.84 3.81
N LEU A 92 2.27 -0.79 4.98
CA LEU A 92 2.79 -0.06 6.13
C LEU A 92 4.08 -0.71 6.65
N ALA A 93 4.09 -2.03 6.84
CA ALA A 93 5.27 -2.76 7.28
C ALA A 93 6.46 -2.56 6.33
N GLU A 94 6.24 -2.69 5.01
CA GLU A 94 7.26 -2.44 3.99
C GLU A 94 7.80 -1.01 4.04
N SER A 95 6.94 -0.01 4.26
CA SER A 95 7.37 1.38 4.37
C SER A 95 8.24 1.68 5.60
N LEU A 96 8.19 0.81 6.59
CA LEU A 96 8.93 0.89 7.85
C LEU A 96 10.14 -0.08 7.91
N GLY A 97 10.44 -0.80 6.83
CA GLY A 97 11.57 -1.71 6.73
C GLY A 97 11.22 -3.20 6.66
N GLY A 98 9.94 -3.54 6.66
CA GLY A 98 9.44 -4.92 6.59
C GLY A 98 9.07 -5.53 7.94
N TYR A 99 8.34 -6.66 7.89
CA TYR A 99 7.80 -7.30 9.11
C TYR A 99 8.87 -7.70 10.13
N GLU A 100 10.06 -8.12 9.68
CA GLU A 100 11.16 -8.50 10.57
C GLU A 100 11.69 -7.30 11.38
N ILE A 101 11.66 -6.11 10.77
CA ILE A 101 12.14 -4.87 11.40
C ILE A 101 11.08 -4.28 12.33
N VAL A 102 9.81 -4.32 11.94
CA VAL A 102 8.72 -3.70 12.74
C VAL A 102 8.21 -4.56 13.88
N ASP A 103 8.73 -5.79 14.05
CA ASP A 103 8.31 -6.73 15.10
C ASP A 103 8.17 -6.10 16.50
N PRO A 104 9.10 -5.24 16.97
CA PRO A 104 9.00 -4.62 18.31
C PRO A 104 7.73 -3.78 18.51
N ILE A 105 7.24 -3.13 17.46
CA ILE A 105 6.07 -2.26 17.50
C ILE A 105 4.80 -2.89 16.92
N TRP A 106 4.89 -4.15 16.45
CA TRP A 106 3.79 -4.83 15.75
C TRP A 106 3.02 -5.79 16.66
N VAL A 107 1.70 -5.77 16.52
CA VAL A 107 0.79 -6.73 17.16
C VAL A 107 -0.03 -7.43 16.09
N GLU A 108 0.20 -8.72 15.89
CA GLU A 108 -0.54 -9.53 14.94
C GLU A 108 -1.90 -9.94 15.52
N CYS A 109 -2.98 -9.28 15.10
CA CYS A 109 -4.30 -9.48 15.68
C CYS A 109 -4.93 -10.84 15.36
N LEU A 110 -4.45 -11.55 14.35
CA LEU A 110 -4.90 -12.93 14.09
C LEU A 110 -4.28 -13.94 15.06
N GLU A 111 -3.09 -13.65 15.55
CA GLU A 111 -2.39 -14.50 16.52
C GLU A 111 -2.67 -14.09 17.96
N GLU A 112 -2.80 -12.78 18.21
CA GLU A 112 -3.08 -12.18 19.51
C GLU A 112 -4.45 -11.49 19.61
N PRO A 113 -5.57 -12.17 19.30
CA PRO A 113 -6.89 -11.51 19.26
C PRO A 113 -7.32 -10.95 20.63
N GLU A 114 -6.88 -11.55 21.73
CA GLU A 114 -7.21 -11.05 23.07
C GLU A 114 -6.49 -9.71 23.36
N ARG A 115 -5.25 -9.55 22.88
CA ARG A 115 -4.50 -8.30 23.03
C ARG A 115 -5.17 -7.17 22.24
N CYS A 116 -5.51 -7.42 20.98
CA CYS A 116 -6.22 -6.45 20.15
C CYS A 116 -7.59 -6.05 20.73
N ASN A 117 -8.34 -7.02 21.28
CA ASN A 117 -9.63 -6.74 21.92
C ASN A 117 -9.46 -5.90 23.21
N ASN A 118 -8.44 -6.17 24.02
CA ASN A 118 -8.18 -5.45 25.26
C ASN A 118 -7.78 -3.99 25.00
N GLU A 119 -7.01 -3.74 23.94
CA GLU A 119 -6.60 -2.40 23.51
C GLU A 119 -7.68 -1.67 22.72
N LYS A 120 -8.87 -2.27 22.60
CA LYS A 120 -10.05 -1.69 21.91
C LYS A 120 -9.80 -1.36 20.45
N VAL A 121 -8.98 -2.17 19.77
CA VAL A 121 -8.80 -2.07 18.32
C VAL A 121 -10.15 -2.13 17.62
N THR A 122 -10.42 -1.16 16.74
CA THR A 122 -11.76 -0.96 16.14
C THR A 122 -12.14 -2.06 15.13
N GLY A 123 -11.18 -2.93 14.78
CA GLY A 123 -11.35 -3.99 13.79
C GLY A 123 -11.00 -3.55 12.36
N TYR A 124 -10.54 -2.31 12.18
CA TYR A 124 -10.01 -1.80 10.92
C TYR A 124 -8.49 -1.71 11.04
N VAL A 125 -7.79 -2.66 10.43
CA VAL A 125 -6.32 -2.72 10.44
C VAL A 125 -5.72 -2.20 9.12
N PRO A 126 -4.52 -1.59 9.12
CA PRO A 126 -3.67 -1.34 10.29
C PRO A 126 -4.23 -0.20 11.15
N GLU A 127 -4.25 -0.39 12.47
CA GLU A 127 -4.59 0.64 13.45
C GLU A 127 -3.33 1.00 14.24
N ILE A 128 -3.09 2.29 14.43
CA ILE A 128 -1.88 2.80 15.08
C ILE A 128 -2.26 3.48 16.37
N HIS A 129 -1.54 3.19 17.43
CA HIS A 129 -1.66 3.84 18.72
C HIS A 129 -0.33 4.47 19.13
N PHE A 130 -0.40 5.62 19.78
CA PHE A 130 0.71 6.22 20.52
C PHE A 130 0.34 6.24 22.00
N ASN A 131 1.16 5.61 22.83
CA ASN A 131 0.93 5.50 24.26
C ASN A 131 -0.48 4.97 24.63
N GLY A 132 -1.02 4.07 23.80
CA GLY A 132 -2.34 3.47 23.96
C GLY A 132 -3.52 4.33 23.49
N GLU A 133 -3.27 5.50 22.89
CA GLU A 133 -4.30 6.34 22.28
C GLU A 133 -4.30 6.18 20.75
N LEU A 134 -5.50 6.08 20.16
CA LEU A 134 -5.68 5.93 18.71
C LEU A 134 -5.08 7.12 17.96
N TYR A 135 -4.21 6.83 17.01
CA TYR A 135 -3.63 7.82 16.11
C TYR A 135 -4.42 7.88 14.80
N GLU A 136 -5.01 9.02 14.52
CA GLU A 136 -5.81 9.28 13.32
C GLU A 136 -5.04 10.07 12.23
N GLY A 137 -3.73 10.28 12.42
CA GLY A 137 -2.89 11.02 11.50
C GLY A 137 -2.45 10.24 10.26
N ASP A 138 -1.56 10.86 9.48
CA ASP A 138 -0.94 10.23 8.32
C ASP A 138 0.05 9.13 8.75
N ARG A 139 0.01 8.00 8.04
CA ARG A 139 0.77 6.78 8.37
C ARG A 139 2.13 6.71 7.66
N SER A 140 2.57 7.79 7.03
CA SER A 140 3.91 7.82 6.44
C SER A 140 4.99 7.78 7.52
N PRO A 141 6.17 7.21 7.25
CA PRO A 141 7.29 7.18 8.20
C PRO A 141 7.62 8.57 8.75
N SER A 142 7.53 9.62 7.93
CA SER A 142 7.79 10.99 8.35
C SER A 142 6.77 11.52 9.34
N SER A 143 5.49 11.17 9.19
CA SER A 143 4.45 11.60 10.12
C SER A 143 4.54 10.86 11.44
N LEU A 144 4.85 9.56 11.40
CA LEU A 144 5.08 8.74 12.59
C LEU A 144 6.33 9.19 13.35
N ALA A 145 7.42 9.49 12.63
CA ALA A 145 8.63 10.05 13.22
C ALA A 145 8.35 11.38 13.94
N HIS A 146 7.61 12.26 13.29
CA HIS A 146 7.24 13.56 13.89
C HIS A 146 6.43 13.40 15.18
N GLU A 147 5.46 12.49 15.19
CA GLU A 147 4.62 12.22 16.37
C GLU A 147 5.43 11.59 17.50
N ALA A 148 6.30 10.64 17.20
CA ALA A 148 7.18 9.99 18.17
C ALA A 148 8.35 10.87 18.64
N GLY A 149 8.68 11.93 17.88
CA GLY A 149 9.86 12.78 18.13
C GLY A 149 11.17 12.15 17.64
N CYS A 150 11.08 11.28 16.61
CA CYS A 150 12.21 10.59 15.99
C CYS A 150 12.77 11.36 14.78
N GLU A 151 14.04 11.12 14.47
CA GLU A 151 14.63 11.52 13.19
C GLU A 151 14.39 10.41 12.16
N LEU A 152 14.22 10.80 10.88
CA LEU A 152 14.14 9.85 9.78
C LEU A 152 15.52 9.29 9.47
N PRO A 153 15.61 7.98 9.10
CA PRO A 153 16.85 7.38 8.65
C PRO A 153 17.34 7.93 7.31
#